data_76008ec186038a9f83e3e3b6f2f79b95
#
_entry.id   76008ec186038a9f83e3e3b6f2f79b95
#
_cell.length_a   1.000
_cell.length_b   1.000
_cell.length_c   1.000
_cell.angle_alpha   90.00
_cell.angle_beta   90.00
_cell.angle_gamma   90.00
#
_symmetry.space_group_name_H-M   'P 1'
#
loop_
_entity.id
_entity.type
_entity.pdbx_description
1 polymer ?
#
loop_
_entity_poly.entity_id
_entity_poly.type
_entity_poly.pdbx_seq_one_letter_code
_entity_poly.pdbx_strand_id
1 'polypeptide(L)'
;MKLNKITNIALSGAFMLLGAVSFSSCADQNDWDVDSSFDRLFHTTSLSVSPDENSAEITFDKTPNTTSYQVEYSTEELNDEMELGTAANSKTATLTTTPATIDGLEAETTYYLRLRSMNDEGKTSKWVYLEDKSFTTKAEQIISKVTPKAKSALVEFGDNKDLSNVTRIAWYHVSNGEEAEEGSVDINGSDLVTTKSFNIKGLKANYSYTVRVFAGDKKRGELKFRTTEELPENYEYLNWDANTTIADLLTNATQSDVVIIFPQGGKIDEGSITVPSNIKNIYFWGAEGNNKPEWTVKVVKLEGDKGIVKFKNMSLKNAGTDADYVITPDAEAGNIGSIEMEKCNISNTRGVIRFNGYTKQTDAVNINDCVVNNIGSYGIVNSKITNDNCVKSIKITNSTIANVEADGCIVNAQQNDIAMTFTNSTFWNCGISGKNFINLNSKNPVPVFESCLLGWDSAIAMKAVSTKKVTCTNTYFTSECTWSNGKIGDAIGAKGTEVFTNPAKNEFYLQDAYVDKYGTAGDPRWIK
;
A
#
# COMPACT_ATOMS: atom_id res chain seq x y z
N MET A 1 33.80 -28.43 4.25
CA MET A 1 33.20 -27.19 4.77
C MET A 1 33.76 -26.86 6.17
N LYS A 2 35.02 -26.47 6.25
CA LYS A 2 35.71 -26.04 7.51
C LYS A 2 37.08 -25.43 7.14
N LEU A 3 37.09 -24.34 6.36
CA LEU A 3 38.38 -23.67 6.04
C LEU A 3 38.30 -22.13 6.04
N ASN A 4 37.16 -21.52 6.33
CA ASN A 4 37.00 -20.04 6.25
C ASN A 4 36.97 -19.32 7.60
N LYS A 5 37.34 -19.99 8.73
CA LYS A 5 37.38 -19.35 10.05
C LYS A 5 38.79 -19.04 10.59
N ILE A 6 39.84 -19.49 9.91
CA ILE A 6 41.22 -19.33 10.39
C ILE A 6 41.90 -18.09 9.77
N THR A 7 41.42 -17.61 8.62
CA THR A 7 42.04 -16.49 7.91
C THR A 7 41.69 -15.11 8.50
N ASN A 8 40.56 -14.99 9.22
CA ASN A 8 40.13 -13.68 9.78
C ASN A 8 40.75 -13.36 11.16
N ILE A 9 41.36 -14.37 11.83
CA ILE A 9 42.04 -14.16 13.13
C ILE A 9 43.51 -13.77 12.94
N ALA A 10 44.11 -14.15 11.81
CA ALA A 10 45.47 -13.78 11.49
C ALA A 10 45.65 -12.34 10.99
N LEU A 11 44.57 -11.74 10.40
CA LEU A 11 44.62 -10.35 9.92
C LEU A 11 44.37 -9.32 11.03
N SER A 12 43.61 -9.66 12.07
CA SER A 12 43.39 -8.78 13.23
C SER A 12 44.58 -8.75 14.21
N GLY A 13 45.42 -9.80 14.23
CA GLY A 13 46.61 -9.84 15.03
C GLY A 13 47.80 -9.04 14.44
N ALA A 14 47.87 -8.89 13.12
CA ALA A 14 48.96 -8.16 12.47
C ALA A 14 48.77 -6.62 12.52
N PHE A 15 47.52 -6.13 12.64
CA PHE A 15 47.26 -4.70 12.79
C PHE A 15 47.48 -4.16 14.21
N MET A 16 47.43 -5.01 15.25
CA MET A 16 47.71 -4.57 16.62
C MET A 16 49.21 -4.55 16.95
N LEU A 17 50.08 -5.22 16.19
CA LEU A 17 51.50 -5.18 16.40
C LEU A 17 52.22 -4.02 15.67
N LEU A 18 51.60 -3.40 14.69
CA LEU A 18 52.13 -2.23 14.01
C LEU A 18 51.74 -0.89 14.66
N GLY A 19 50.75 -0.91 15.58
CA GLY A 19 50.33 0.26 16.36
C GLY A 19 51.15 0.52 17.62
N ALA A 20 52.02 -0.42 18.03
CA ALA A 20 52.75 -0.33 19.30
C ALA A 20 54.20 0.15 19.17
N VAL A 21 54.70 0.46 17.95
CA VAL A 21 56.08 0.86 17.75
C VAL A 21 56.24 2.36 17.43
N SER A 22 55.14 3.13 17.33
CA SER A 22 55.21 4.55 16.98
C SER A 22 54.95 5.54 18.12
N PHE A 23 54.90 5.07 19.38
CA PHE A 23 54.67 5.97 20.52
C PHE A 23 55.82 6.06 21.53
N SER A 24 57.06 5.80 21.13
CA SER A 24 58.19 5.97 22.02
C SER A 24 59.28 6.89 21.49
N SER A 25 58.89 8.03 20.95
CA SER A 25 59.86 9.09 20.66
C SER A 25 59.11 10.40 20.43
N CYS A 26 58.69 11.06 21.48
CA CYS A 26 58.45 12.50 21.59
C CYS A 26 57.88 12.80 22.99
N ALA A 27 58.59 12.35 24.05
CA ALA A 27 58.22 12.71 25.40
C ALA A 27 59.12 13.80 26.02
N ASP A 28 59.91 14.49 25.20
CA ASP A 28 60.69 15.63 25.72
C ASP A 28 60.94 16.62 24.60
N GLN A 29 59.97 17.43 24.27
CA GLN A 29 60.12 18.77 23.63
C GLN A 29 58.76 19.37 23.26
N ASN A 30 57.85 19.48 24.18
CA ASN A 30 56.69 20.32 24.06
C ASN A 30 56.61 21.32 25.22
N ASP A 31 57.68 22.03 25.46
CA ASP A 31 57.61 23.41 25.95
C ASP A 31 57.23 24.32 24.78
N TRP A 32 56.06 24.05 24.21
CA TRP A 32 55.42 25.06 23.38
C TRP A 32 54.75 26.01 24.37
N ASP A 33 55.53 26.97 24.88
CA ASP A 33 54.95 28.19 25.39
C ASP A 33 53.99 28.69 24.32
N VAL A 34 52.70 28.66 24.63
CA VAL A 34 51.69 29.26 23.75
C VAL A 34 52.11 30.68 23.56
N ASP A 35 52.63 31.00 22.39
CA ASP A 35 53.07 32.37 22.08
C ASP A 35 51.87 33.27 22.28
N SER A 36 51.87 33.96 23.39
CA SER A 36 50.81 34.88 23.81
C SER A 36 50.64 36.07 22.88
N SER A 37 51.54 36.19 21.88
CA SER A 37 51.44 37.20 20.82
C SER A 37 50.45 36.83 19.71
N PHE A 38 49.99 35.54 19.64
CA PHE A 38 48.90 35.19 18.76
C PHE A 38 47.56 35.65 19.37
N ASP A 39 47.09 36.76 18.88
CA ASP A 39 45.88 37.45 19.38
C ASP A 39 44.57 36.75 18.94
N ARG A 40 44.59 35.44 18.62
CA ARG A 40 43.50 34.64 18.13
C ARG A 40 43.32 33.33 18.89
N LEU A 41 42.06 32.90 19.06
CA LEU A 41 41.71 31.56 19.53
C LEU A 41 41.86 30.50 18.42
N PHE A 42 42.00 29.25 18.80
CA PHE A 42 41.84 28.12 17.90
C PHE A 42 40.37 28.02 17.44
N HIS A 43 40.19 27.73 16.16
CA HIS A 43 38.85 27.41 15.64
C HIS A 43 38.54 25.93 15.82
N THR A 44 37.26 25.54 15.86
CA THR A 44 36.85 24.15 15.84
C THR A 44 37.28 23.45 14.55
N THR A 45 37.56 22.14 14.64
CA THR A 45 37.94 21.29 13.50
C THR A 45 36.78 20.55 12.90
N SER A 46 35.66 20.50 13.63
CA SER A 46 34.43 19.90 13.13
C SER A 46 33.25 20.85 13.34
N LEU A 47 32.35 20.89 12.38
CA LEU A 47 31.09 21.64 12.44
C LEU A 47 30.06 20.90 11.60
N SER A 48 28.98 20.48 12.23
CA SER A 48 27.86 19.82 11.59
C SER A 48 26.52 20.36 12.08
N VAL A 49 25.51 20.25 11.23
CA VAL A 49 24.15 20.70 11.52
C VAL A 49 23.16 19.57 11.24
N SER A 50 22.28 19.31 12.18
CA SER A 50 21.12 18.41 12.02
C SER A 50 19.86 19.27 11.99
N PRO A 51 19.29 19.56 10.80
CA PRO A 51 18.12 20.42 10.67
C PRO A 51 16.84 19.69 11.06
N ASP A 52 15.92 20.46 11.66
CA ASP A 52 14.52 20.08 11.86
C ASP A 52 13.59 21.07 11.15
N GLU A 53 12.28 21.05 11.44
CA GLU A 53 11.28 21.90 10.77
C GLU A 53 11.54 23.41 11.01
N ASN A 54 11.72 23.81 12.27
CA ASN A 54 11.90 25.20 12.65
C ASN A 54 13.12 25.43 13.57
N SER A 55 14.01 24.46 13.65
CA SER A 55 15.23 24.51 14.44
C SER A 55 16.35 23.73 13.80
N ALA A 56 17.57 23.87 14.31
CA ALA A 56 18.69 23.04 13.91
C ALA A 56 19.61 22.79 15.10
N GLU A 57 20.04 21.55 15.29
CA GLU A 57 21.06 21.17 16.24
C GLU A 57 22.43 21.34 15.61
N ILE A 58 23.31 22.11 16.28
CA ILE A 58 24.68 22.41 15.85
C ILE A 58 25.61 21.61 16.74
N THR A 59 26.48 20.81 16.12
CA THR A 59 27.51 20.02 16.80
C THR A 59 28.88 20.47 16.31
N PHE A 60 29.81 20.69 17.25
CA PHE A 60 31.18 21.11 17.00
C PHE A 60 32.13 20.63 18.10
N ASP A 61 33.42 20.58 17.81
CA ASP A 61 34.45 20.26 18.81
C ASP A 61 34.80 21.49 19.63
N LYS A 62 34.90 21.30 20.96
CA LYS A 62 35.34 22.36 21.86
C LYS A 62 36.82 22.65 21.67
N THR A 63 37.19 23.94 21.71
CA THR A 63 38.55 24.40 21.56
C THR A 63 39.14 24.92 22.89
N PRO A 64 40.45 24.82 23.10
CA PRO A 64 41.13 25.34 24.28
C PRO A 64 40.95 26.86 24.44
N ASN A 65 40.94 27.33 25.67
CA ASN A 65 40.84 28.75 26.04
C ASN A 65 39.60 29.48 25.50
N THR A 66 38.53 28.74 25.20
CA THR A 66 37.24 29.20 24.66
C THR A 66 36.18 29.07 25.72
N THR A 67 35.41 30.15 25.97
CA THR A 67 34.31 30.16 26.90
C THR A 67 32.94 30.09 26.21
N SER A 68 32.88 30.53 24.97
CA SER A 68 31.66 30.49 24.16
C SER A 68 31.98 30.42 22.65
N TYR A 69 30.96 30.15 21.87
CA TYR A 69 31.01 30.09 20.41
C TYR A 69 29.96 31.03 19.85
N GLN A 70 30.37 31.90 18.94
CA GLN A 70 29.47 32.77 18.21
C GLN A 70 29.10 32.10 16.90
N VAL A 71 27.81 31.90 16.71
CA VAL A 71 27.24 31.38 15.46
C VAL A 71 26.48 32.50 14.75
N GLU A 72 26.64 32.56 13.44
CA GLU A 72 25.81 33.37 12.55
C GLU A 72 25.22 32.47 11.48
N TYR A 73 23.95 32.65 11.20
CA TYR A 73 23.23 31.95 10.15
C TYR A 73 22.32 32.90 9.37
N SER A 74 22.22 32.68 8.06
CA SER A 74 21.57 33.58 7.10
C SER A 74 20.99 32.78 5.93
N THR A 75 20.01 33.33 5.23
CA THR A 75 19.56 32.82 3.93
C THR A 75 20.43 33.25 2.76
N GLU A 76 21.43 34.12 3.00
CA GLU A 76 22.46 34.54 2.06
C GLU A 76 23.78 33.84 2.40
N GLU A 77 24.58 33.52 1.37
CA GLU A 77 25.91 32.89 1.56
C GLU A 77 26.85 33.81 2.37
N LEU A 78 27.38 33.27 3.47
CA LEU A 78 28.26 33.97 4.39
C LEU A 78 29.74 33.80 3.94
N ASN A 79 30.55 34.88 4.09
CA ASN A 79 31.99 34.85 3.83
C ASN A 79 32.76 35.64 4.87
N ASP A 80 34.10 35.57 4.84
CA ASP A 80 34.99 36.22 5.80
C ASP A 80 35.00 37.76 5.72
N GLU A 81 34.59 38.32 4.59
CA GLU A 81 34.58 39.77 4.34
C GLU A 81 33.32 40.45 4.89
N MET A 82 32.26 39.67 5.16
CA MET A 82 30.99 40.16 5.71
C MET A 82 31.12 40.46 7.20
N GLU A 83 30.72 41.68 7.59
CA GLU A 83 30.56 42.01 8.99
C GLU A 83 29.42 41.19 9.64
N LEU A 84 29.55 40.93 10.94
CA LEU A 84 28.60 40.15 11.68
C LEU A 84 27.20 40.81 11.66
N GLY A 85 26.18 40.07 11.29
CA GLY A 85 24.79 40.53 11.30
C GLY A 85 24.41 41.40 10.08
N THR A 86 25.22 41.51 9.06
CA THR A 86 24.93 42.36 7.87
C THR A 86 24.33 41.60 6.71
N ALA A 87 24.48 40.29 6.68
CA ALA A 87 23.86 39.44 5.63
C ALA A 87 22.34 39.47 5.71
N ALA A 88 21.65 39.21 4.58
CA ALA A 88 20.22 39.23 4.51
C ALA A 88 19.60 38.14 5.44
N ASN A 89 18.64 38.56 6.26
CA ASN A 89 18.00 37.71 7.29
C ASN A 89 18.98 37.05 8.27
N SER A 90 20.16 37.68 8.46
CA SER A 90 21.16 37.18 9.38
C SER A 90 20.65 37.21 10.83
N LYS A 91 20.93 36.12 11.53
CA LYS A 91 20.73 35.99 12.97
C LYS A 91 22.02 35.51 13.62
N THR A 92 22.23 35.90 14.85
CA THR A 92 23.38 35.49 15.64
C THR A 92 22.95 34.86 16.94
N ALA A 93 23.72 33.90 17.42
CA ALA A 93 23.54 33.28 18.73
C ALA A 93 24.90 33.03 19.39
N THR A 94 24.91 32.95 20.72
CA THR A 94 26.08 32.55 21.50
C THR A 94 25.82 31.17 22.10
N LEU A 95 26.69 30.21 21.80
CA LEU A 95 26.58 28.85 22.27
C LEU A 95 27.66 28.57 23.31
N THR A 96 27.30 27.90 24.40
CA THR A 96 28.22 27.51 25.49
C THR A 96 28.37 26.01 25.61
N THR A 97 27.51 25.27 24.91
CA THR A 97 27.47 23.79 24.87
C THR A 97 27.52 23.28 23.44
N THR A 98 27.91 22.04 23.27
CA THR A 98 27.79 21.28 22.05
C THR A 98 27.31 19.87 22.40
N PRO A 99 26.28 19.30 21.77
CA PRO A 99 25.43 19.98 20.79
C PRO A 99 24.61 21.14 21.39
N ALA A 100 24.17 22.07 20.53
CA ALA A 100 23.32 23.19 20.89
C ALA A 100 22.26 23.43 19.80
N THR A 101 21.06 23.85 20.19
CA THR A 101 19.96 24.09 19.25
C THR A 101 19.81 25.58 18.97
N ILE A 102 19.63 25.94 17.71
CA ILE A 102 19.11 27.23 17.27
C ILE A 102 17.67 27.06 16.82
N ASP A 103 16.80 27.96 17.31
CA ASP A 103 15.36 27.94 17.07
C ASP A 103 14.91 29.12 16.19
N GLY A 104 13.63 29.09 15.77
CA GLY A 104 13.02 30.16 15.00
C GLY A 104 13.50 30.26 13.57
N LEU A 105 13.89 29.12 13.00
CA LEU A 105 14.16 28.96 11.58
C LEU A 105 12.86 28.84 10.80
N GLU A 106 12.88 29.19 9.52
CA GLU A 106 11.76 28.90 8.63
C GLU A 106 11.88 27.51 8.05
N ALA A 107 10.78 26.79 7.92
CA ALA A 107 10.74 25.46 7.30
C ALA A 107 11.03 25.54 5.79
N GLU A 108 11.52 24.45 5.23
CA GLU A 108 11.88 24.32 3.79
C GLU A 108 12.80 25.45 3.29
N THR A 109 13.66 25.98 4.19
CA THR A 109 14.51 27.14 3.90
C THR A 109 15.98 26.77 4.02
N THR A 110 16.76 27.18 3.04
CA THR A 110 18.21 26.96 3.02
C THR A 110 18.91 28.07 3.83
N TYR A 111 19.75 27.65 4.75
CA TYR A 111 20.59 28.52 5.57
C TYR A 111 22.06 28.22 5.38
N TYR A 112 22.85 29.28 5.34
CA TYR A 112 24.31 29.27 5.46
C TYR A 112 24.68 29.53 6.90
N LEU A 113 25.73 28.90 7.40
CA LEU A 113 26.13 29.01 8.80
C LEU A 113 27.64 29.12 8.92
N ARG A 114 28.09 30.02 9.77
CA ARG A 114 29.48 30.12 10.21
C ARG A 114 29.56 30.19 11.74
N LEU A 115 30.63 29.64 12.29
CA LEU A 115 30.87 29.56 13.72
C LEU A 115 32.32 29.98 14.04
N ARG A 116 32.54 30.70 15.14
CA ARG A 116 33.85 31.00 15.68
C ARG A 116 33.89 30.85 17.19
N SER A 117 35.09 30.51 17.70
CA SER A 117 35.38 30.47 19.12
C SER A 117 35.50 31.88 19.70
N MET A 118 35.10 32.10 20.97
CA MET A 118 35.20 33.38 21.66
C MET A 118 35.54 33.14 23.13
N ASN A 119 36.31 34.05 23.75
CA ASN A 119 36.59 34.03 25.17
C ASN A 119 36.09 35.33 25.85
N ASP A 120 36.20 35.38 27.19
CA ASP A 120 35.71 36.52 28.02
C ASP A 120 36.54 37.80 27.80
N GLU A 121 37.75 37.72 27.21
CA GLU A 121 38.57 38.85 26.85
C GLU A 121 38.21 39.45 25.47
N GLY A 122 37.22 38.89 24.80
CA GLY A 122 36.76 39.32 23.48
C GLY A 122 37.63 38.80 22.32
N LYS A 123 38.61 37.91 22.56
CA LYS A 123 39.41 37.28 21.50
C LYS A 123 38.55 36.27 20.74
N THR A 124 38.73 36.20 19.43
CA THR A 124 37.96 35.28 18.56
C THR A 124 38.88 34.43 17.67
N SER A 125 38.42 33.31 17.21
CA SER A 125 39.04 32.53 16.15
C SER A 125 38.68 33.06 14.77
N LYS A 126 39.24 32.46 13.72
CA LYS A 126 38.66 32.53 12.38
C LYS A 126 37.32 31.87 12.32
N TRP A 127 36.49 32.25 11.35
CA TRP A 127 35.25 31.60 11.05
C TRP A 127 35.47 30.17 10.51
N VAL A 128 34.58 29.28 10.84
CA VAL A 128 34.47 27.94 10.28
C VAL A 128 33.08 27.81 9.64
N TYR A 129 33.02 27.22 8.50
CA TYR A 129 31.83 27.03 7.70
C TYR A 129 31.46 25.54 7.66
N LEU A 130 30.22 25.24 7.30
CA LEU A 130 29.81 23.87 6.99
C LEU A 130 30.57 23.34 5.77
N GLU A 131 30.89 22.05 5.80
CA GLU A 131 31.56 21.38 4.66
C GLU A 131 30.71 21.49 3.37
N ASP A 132 29.39 21.27 3.50
CA ASP A 132 28.42 21.41 2.40
C ASP A 132 27.95 22.87 2.17
N LYS A 133 28.61 23.85 2.80
CA LYS A 133 28.29 25.28 2.79
C LYS A 133 26.97 25.67 3.43
N SER A 134 25.90 24.91 3.28
CA SER A 134 24.55 25.22 3.74
C SER A 134 23.82 23.99 4.27
N PHE A 135 22.71 24.21 4.95
CA PHE A 135 21.72 23.19 5.32
C PHE A 135 20.32 23.69 4.99
N THR A 136 19.39 22.76 4.76
CA THR A 136 17.97 23.09 4.51
C THR A 136 17.10 22.49 5.62
N THR A 137 16.26 23.32 6.23
CA THR A 137 15.28 22.89 7.24
C THR A 137 14.25 21.95 6.61
N LYS A 138 13.71 21.02 7.40
CA LYS A 138 12.67 20.11 6.96
C LYS A 138 11.36 20.85 6.67
N ALA A 139 10.50 20.21 5.87
CA ALA A 139 9.13 20.68 5.68
C ALA A 139 8.37 20.62 7.01
N GLU A 140 7.61 21.67 7.31
CA GLU A 140 6.76 21.69 8.49
C GLU A 140 5.59 20.73 8.33
N GLN A 141 5.28 19.96 9.38
CA GLN A 141 4.15 19.04 9.40
C GLN A 141 3.31 19.23 10.66
N ILE A 142 2.22 19.98 10.53
CA ILE A 142 1.27 20.20 11.62
C ILE A 142 0.10 19.22 11.61
N ILE A 143 -0.14 18.50 10.51
CA ILE A 143 -1.17 17.46 10.41
C ILE A 143 -0.64 16.18 11.03
N SER A 144 -1.28 15.69 12.07
CA SER A 144 -0.91 14.42 12.70
C SER A 144 -1.58 13.21 12.05
N LYS A 145 -2.83 13.39 11.58
CA LYS A 145 -3.63 12.31 11.03
C LYS A 145 -4.75 12.83 10.14
N VAL A 146 -5.15 12.02 9.16
CA VAL A 146 -6.42 12.18 8.44
C VAL A 146 -7.21 10.89 8.57
N THR A 147 -8.47 11.02 9.02
CA THR A 147 -9.42 9.91 9.11
C THR A 147 -10.48 10.08 8.03
N PRO A 148 -10.36 9.37 6.88
CA PRO A 148 -11.27 9.51 5.77
C PRO A 148 -12.59 8.77 6.02
N LYS A 149 -13.67 9.32 5.43
CA LYS A 149 -14.97 8.68 5.21
C LYS A 149 -15.31 8.77 3.71
N ALA A 150 -16.45 8.24 3.30
CA ALA A 150 -16.84 8.24 1.87
C ALA A 150 -16.90 9.65 1.25
N LYS A 151 -17.53 10.60 1.93
CA LYS A 151 -17.73 11.98 1.42
C LYS A 151 -17.13 13.06 2.34
N SER A 152 -16.27 12.67 3.27
CA SER A 152 -15.63 13.60 4.20
C SER A 152 -14.31 13.04 4.72
N ALA A 153 -13.51 13.91 5.34
CA ALA A 153 -12.29 13.50 6.03
C ALA A 153 -12.05 14.38 7.25
N LEU A 154 -11.82 13.75 8.41
CA LEU A 154 -11.41 14.46 9.61
C LEU A 154 -9.89 14.63 9.60
N VAL A 155 -9.43 15.87 9.54
CA VAL A 155 -8.02 16.25 9.66
C VAL A 155 -7.74 16.57 11.12
N GLU A 156 -6.77 15.92 11.72
CA GLU A 156 -6.34 16.10 13.11
C GLU A 156 -4.94 16.70 13.16
N PHE A 157 -4.71 17.64 14.06
CA PHE A 157 -3.46 18.37 14.20
C PHE A 157 -2.66 17.89 15.40
N GLY A 158 -1.34 18.06 15.33
CA GLY A 158 -0.44 17.66 16.41
C GLY A 158 -0.62 18.52 17.68
N ASP A 159 -0.56 17.91 18.85
CA ASP A 159 -0.81 18.56 20.13
C ASP A 159 0.12 19.74 20.44
N ASN A 160 1.38 19.65 20.01
CA ASN A 160 2.42 20.65 20.30
C ASN A 160 2.68 21.60 19.11
N LYS A 161 1.74 21.70 18.16
CA LYS A 161 1.87 22.57 17.00
C LYS A 161 1.10 23.89 17.21
N ASP A 162 1.72 24.99 16.83
CA ASP A 162 1.04 26.30 16.83
C ASP A 162 0.08 26.38 15.64
N LEU A 163 -1.20 26.40 15.92
CA LEU A 163 -2.27 26.49 14.92
C LEU A 163 -2.83 27.91 14.77
N SER A 164 -2.42 28.86 15.63
CA SER A 164 -3.03 30.19 15.73
C SER A 164 -2.93 31.01 14.45
N ASN A 165 -1.90 30.78 13.64
CA ASN A 165 -1.63 31.49 12.40
C ASN A 165 -2.07 30.73 11.14
N VAL A 166 -2.77 29.61 11.26
CA VAL A 166 -3.38 28.92 10.12
C VAL A 166 -4.47 29.79 9.52
N THR A 167 -4.40 30.00 8.20
CA THR A 167 -5.34 30.86 7.46
C THR A 167 -6.18 30.10 6.46
N ARG A 168 -5.71 28.93 5.97
CA ARG A 168 -6.40 28.19 4.91
C ARG A 168 -6.11 26.69 5.00
N ILE A 169 -7.14 25.88 4.74
CA ILE A 169 -7.03 24.44 4.48
C ILE A 169 -7.53 24.19 3.07
N ALA A 170 -6.74 23.53 2.23
CA ALA A 170 -7.08 23.19 0.86
C ALA A 170 -6.93 21.68 0.63
N TRP A 171 -7.76 21.14 -0.27
CA TRP A 171 -7.66 19.74 -0.67
C TRP A 171 -7.61 19.61 -2.19
N TYR A 172 -6.75 18.72 -2.63
CA TYR A 172 -6.40 18.51 -4.02
C TYR A 172 -6.78 17.11 -4.43
N HIS A 173 -7.47 16.97 -5.53
CA HIS A 173 -7.75 15.69 -6.16
C HIS A 173 -6.51 15.22 -6.94
N VAL A 174 -6.14 13.95 -6.77
CA VAL A 174 -5.02 13.32 -7.48
C VAL A 174 -5.58 12.40 -8.56
N SER A 175 -5.30 12.69 -9.83
CA SER A 175 -5.69 11.88 -10.98
C SER A 175 -4.53 11.75 -11.95
N ASN A 176 -4.17 10.53 -12.32
CA ASN A 176 -3.05 10.23 -13.23
C ASN A 176 -1.72 10.91 -12.85
N GLY A 177 -1.48 11.08 -11.55
CA GLY A 177 -0.27 11.74 -11.04
C GLY A 177 -0.32 13.28 -11.03
N GLU A 178 -1.37 13.88 -11.55
CA GLU A 178 -1.62 15.33 -11.51
C GLU A 178 -2.52 15.69 -10.32
N GLU A 179 -2.24 16.83 -9.70
CA GLU A 179 -3.03 17.39 -8.61
C GLU A 179 -3.79 18.63 -9.08
N ALA A 180 -5.09 18.68 -8.78
CA ALA A 180 -5.91 19.87 -8.99
C ALA A 180 -6.62 20.24 -7.69
N GLU A 181 -6.60 21.51 -7.31
CA GLU A 181 -7.37 21.98 -6.15
C GLU A 181 -8.86 21.76 -6.41
N GLU A 182 -9.50 20.96 -5.56
CA GLU A 182 -10.95 20.68 -5.63
C GLU A 182 -11.73 21.57 -4.68
N GLY A 183 -11.09 22.05 -3.62
CA GLY A 183 -11.70 22.99 -2.72
C GLY A 183 -10.75 23.49 -1.63
N SER A 184 -11.17 24.58 -1.01
CA SER A 184 -10.47 25.17 0.14
C SER A 184 -11.43 25.92 1.04
N VAL A 185 -10.99 26.17 2.27
CA VAL A 185 -11.69 26.96 3.27
C VAL A 185 -10.69 27.90 3.94
N ASP A 186 -11.03 29.18 3.93
CA ASP A 186 -10.36 30.15 4.79
C ASP A 186 -10.78 29.91 6.25
N ILE A 187 -9.81 29.87 7.14
CA ILE A 187 -10.04 29.49 8.53
C ILE A 187 -9.39 30.50 9.47
N ASN A 188 -9.99 30.68 10.62
CA ASN A 188 -9.34 31.38 11.72
C ASN A 188 -8.57 30.36 12.56
N GLY A 189 -7.25 30.45 12.58
CA GLY A 189 -6.40 29.54 13.33
C GLY A 189 -6.76 29.41 14.82
N SER A 190 -7.32 30.46 15.41
CA SER A 190 -7.80 30.41 16.80
C SER A 190 -8.87 29.34 17.05
N ASP A 191 -9.70 29.04 16.06
CA ASP A 191 -10.73 28.00 16.17
C ASP A 191 -10.09 26.61 16.16
N LEU A 192 -9.00 26.44 15.38
CA LEU A 192 -8.24 25.18 15.36
C LEU A 192 -7.48 24.91 16.65
N VAL A 193 -6.99 25.96 17.34
CA VAL A 193 -6.32 25.80 18.64
C VAL A 193 -7.22 25.10 19.64
N THR A 194 -8.52 25.37 19.59
CA THR A 194 -9.51 24.79 20.49
C THR A 194 -9.94 23.38 20.06
N THR A 195 -10.22 23.21 18.76
CA THR A 195 -10.79 21.95 18.23
C THR A 195 -9.73 20.91 17.90
N LYS A 196 -8.52 21.36 17.58
CA LYS A 196 -7.41 20.55 17.06
C LYS A 196 -7.77 19.63 15.90
N SER A 197 -8.86 19.95 15.20
CA SER A 197 -9.34 19.17 14.08
C SER A 197 -10.19 20.01 13.11
N PHE A 198 -10.26 19.57 11.86
CA PHE A 198 -11.11 20.14 10.83
C PHE A 198 -11.74 19.03 10.01
N ASN A 199 -13.05 19.12 9.71
CA ASN A 199 -13.76 18.12 8.92
C ASN A 199 -14.03 18.63 7.50
N ILE A 200 -13.29 18.12 6.54
CA ILE A 200 -13.53 18.35 5.10
C ILE A 200 -14.82 17.61 4.72
N LYS A 201 -15.72 18.26 3.98
CA LYS A 201 -16.97 17.71 3.50
C LYS A 201 -17.09 17.84 1.98
N GLY A 202 -18.00 17.05 1.37
CA GLY A 202 -18.29 17.13 -0.06
C GLY A 202 -17.25 16.45 -0.95
N LEU A 203 -16.42 15.58 -0.37
CA LEU A 203 -15.46 14.77 -1.12
C LEU A 203 -16.19 13.70 -1.95
N LYS A 204 -15.53 13.22 -3.00
CA LYS A 204 -15.97 12.05 -3.78
C LYS A 204 -15.54 10.77 -3.07
N ALA A 205 -16.40 9.78 -3.10
CA ALA A 205 -16.10 8.47 -2.51
C ALA A 205 -15.06 7.71 -3.36
N ASN A 206 -14.18 6.97 -2.69
CA ASN A 206 -13.14 6.14 -3.32
C ASN A 206 -12.13 6.92 -4.18
N TYR A 207 -11.83 8.17 -3.78
CA TYR A 207 -10.91 9.08 -4.47
C TYR A 207 -9.68 9.40 -3.63
N SER A 208 -8.55 9.60 -4.30
CA SER A 208 -7.29 10.02 -3.67
C SER A 208 -7.22 11.54 -3.59
N TYR A 209 -6.82 12.04 -2.42
CA TYR A 209 -6.70 13.45 -2.09
C TYR A 209 -5.38 13.75 -1.40
N THR A 210 -4.92 14.98 -1.58
CA THR A 210 -3.89 15.60 -0.75
C THR A 210 -4.53 16.76 0.00
N VAL A 211 -4.44 16.80 1.33
CA VAL A 211 -4.80 17.99 2.12
C VAL A 211 -3.56 18.79 2.44
N ARG A 212 -3.64 20.11 2.31
CA ARG A 212 -2.59 21.07 2.66
C ARG A 212 -3.14 22.14 3.58
N VAL A 213 -2.30 22.56 4.53
CA VAL A 213 -2.62 23.60 5.50
C VAL A 213 -1.64 24.75 5.34
N PHE A 214 -2.14 25.98 5.34
CA PHE A 214 -1.36 27.18 5.04
C PHE A 214 -1.48 28.25 6.13
N ALA A 215 -0.40 29.02 6.29
CA ALA A 215 -0.37 30.31 6.97
C ALA A 215 0.03 31.37 5.92
N GLY A 216 -0.95 32.12 5.40
CA GLY A 216 -0.75 32.90 4.18
C GLY A 216 -0.37 31.97 3.02
N ASP A 217 0.74 32.28 2.35
CA ASP A 217 1.25 31.44 1.23
C ASP A 217 2.13 30.29 1.70
N LYS A 218 2.54 30.27 2.97
CA LYS A 218 3.44 29.25 3.51
C LYS A 218 2.69 27.96 3.84
N LYS A 219 3.11 26.85 3.24
CA LYS A 219 2.62 25.51 3.56
C LYS A 219 3.14 25.07 4.94
N ARG A 220 2.24 24.63 5.82
CA ARG A 220 2.53 24.20 7.17
C ARG A 220 2.29 22.71 7.43
N GLY A 221 1.76 22.00 6.45
CA GLY A 221 1.56 20.57 6.50
C GLY A 221 0.87 20.04 5.28
N GLU A 222 1.15 18.76 4.99
CA GLU A 222 0.58 18.05 3.85
C GLU A 222 0.39 16.59 4.21
N LEU A 223 -0.77 16.00 3.85
CA LEU A 223 -1.00 14.57 4.01
C LEU A 223 -1.88 14.03 2.90
N LYS A 224 -1.49 12.88 2.34
CA LYS A 224 -2.26 12.16 1.33
C LYS A 224 -3.21 11.17 2.00
N PHE A 225 -4.42 11.08 1.47
CA PHE A 225 -5.41 10.12 1.94
C PHE A 225 -6.32 9.67 0.80
N ARG A 226 -7.04 8.57 1.00
CA ARG A 226 -8.09 8.13 0.09
C ARG A 226 -9.40 8.04 0.85
N THR A 227 -10.47 8.63 0.30
CA THR A 227 -11.82 8.49 0.85
C THR A 227 -12.29 7.04 0.76
N THR A 228 -13.12 6.63 1.71
CA THR A 228 -13.70 5.30 1.70
C THR A 228 -14.75 5.17 0.62
N GLU A 229 -15.18 3.95 0.34
CA GLU A 229 -16.30 3.72 -0.55
C GLU A 229 -17.62 4.11 0.11
N GLU A 230 -18.58 4.48 -0.72
CA GLU A 230 -19.93 4.78 -0.24
C GLU A 230 -20.68 3.47 -0.02
N LEU A 231 -21.29 3.34 1.14
CA LEU A 231 -22.22 2.24 1.42
C LEU A 231 -23.51 2.46 0.63
N PRO A 232 -24.18 1.39 0.17
CA PRO A 232 -25.41 1.53 -0.61
C PRO A 232 -26.52 2.21 0.22
N GLU A 233 -27.19 3.19 -0.36
CA GLU A 233 -28.32 3.88 0.28
C GLU A 233 -29.53 2.95 0.39
N ASN A 234 -30.40 3.21 1.37
CA ASN A 234 -31.64 2.48 1.62
C ASN A 234 -31.51 0.99 1.97
N TYR A 235 -30.38 0.63 2.57
CA TYR A 235 -30.17 -0.69 3.13
C TYR A 235 -30.24 -0.65 4.65
N GLU A 236 -30.64 -1.75 5.28
CA GLU A 236 -30.49 -1.95 6.71
C GLU A 236 -29.04 -2.33 7.03
N TYR A 237 -28.41 -1.62 7.97
CA TYR A 237 -27.03 -1.88 8.37
C TYR A 237 -27.02 -2.69 9.67
N LEU A 238 -26.54 -3.91 9.59
CA LEU A 238 -26.39 -4.84 10.70
C LEU A 238 -24.92 -4.97 11.06
N ASN A 239 -24.55 -4.64 12.28
CA ASN A 239 -23.17 -4.76 12.74
C ASN A 239 -22.96 -6.14 13.37
N TRP A 240 -22.06 -6.92 12.78
CA TRP A 240 -21.64 -8.19 13.37
C TRP A 240 -20.61 -7.92 14.47
N ASP A 241 -20.73 -8.64 15.58
CA ASP A 241 -19.73 -8.75 16.63
C ASP A 241 -19.55 -10.21 17.06
N ALA A 242 -18.59 -10.47 17.97
CA ALA A 242 -18.27 -11.84 18.40
C ALA A 242 -19.39 -12.53 19.24
N ASN A 243 -20.44 -11.79 19.62
CA ASN A 243 -21.56 -12.31 20.41
C ASN A 243 -22.81 -12.54 19.56
N THR A 244 -22.78 -12.18 18.28
CA THR A 244 -23.94 -12.21 17.38
C THR A 244 -23.63 -13.09 16.18
N THR A 245 -24.49 -14.02 15.84
CA THR A 245 -24.33 -14.83 14.63
C THR A 245 -24.87 -14.12 13.39
N ILE A 246 -24.34 -14.45 12.21
CA ILE A 246 -24.89 -13.97 10.92
C ILE A 246 -26.34 -14.45 10.78
N ALA A 247 -26.64 -15.68 11.21
CA ALA A 247 -28.00 -16.24 11.17
C ALA A 247 -28.97 -15.41 12.02
N ASP A 248 -28.58 -14.99 13.23
CA ASP A 248 -29.38 -14.12 14.09
C ASP A 248 -29.62 -12.76 13.46
N LEU A 249 -28.57 -12.15 12.88
CA LEU A 249 -28.69 -10.87 12.18
C LEU A 249 -29.68 -10.95 11.02
N LEU A 250 -29.61 -12.01 10.20
CA LEU A 250 -30.52 -12.21 9.07
C LEU A 250 -31.97 -12.50 9.51
N THR A 251 -32.13 -13.23 10.62
CA THR A 251 -33.48 -13.54 11.18
C THR A 251 -34.14 -12.29 11.72
N ASN A 252 -33.36 -11.39 12.33
CA ASN A 252 -33.85 -10.16 12.94
C ASN A 252 -33.90 -8.96 11.96
N ALA A 253 -33.48 -9.14 10.72
CA ALA A 253 -33.52 -8.11 9.72
C ALA A 253 -34.96 -7.65 9.43
N THR A 254 -35.17 -6.33 9.41
CA THR A 254 -36.48 -5.69 9.20
C THR A 254 -36.69 -5.28 7.74
N GLN A 255 -35.61 -5.16 6.95
CA GLN A 255 -35.67 -4.85 5.54
C GLN A 255 -35.20 -6.02 4.67
N SER A 256 -35.59 -6.00 3.41
CA SER A 256 -35.14 -6.98 2.41
C SER A 256 -33.77 -6.73 1.87
N ASP A 257 -33.26 -5.52 2.05
CA ASP A 257 -31.97 -5.07 1.56
C ASP A 257 -31.04 -4.79 2.75
N VAL A 258 -29.97 -5.59 2.88
CA VAL A 258 -29.18 -5.69 4.11
C VAL A 258 -27.70 -5.56 3.81
N VAL A 259 -26.99 -4.81 4.63
CA VAL A 259 -25.52 -4.80 4.72
C VAL A 259 -25.11 -5.33 6.09
N ILE A 260 -24.41 -6.45 6.14
CA ILE A 260 -23.75 -6.92 7.37
C ILE A 260 -22.33 -6.38 7.39
N ILE A 261 -22.03 -5.55 8.38
CA ILE A 261 -20.70 -4.93 8.56
C ILE A 261 -19.88 -5.75 9.55
N PHE A 262 -18.70 -6.17 9.11
CA PHE A 262 -17.74 -6.90 9.93
C PHE A 262 -16.59 -5.96 10.32
N PRO A 263 -16.21 -5.87 11.60
CA PRO A 263 -15.12 -5.02 12.04
C PRO A 263 -13.76 -5.51 11.50
N GLN A 264 -12.79 -4.61 11.41
CA GLN A 264 -11.41 -4.97 11.06
C GLN A 264 -10.88 -6.08 11.97
N GLY A 265 -10.23 -7.08 11.36
CA GLY A 265 -9.66 -8.21 12.09
C GLY A 265 -10.67 -9.13 12.75
N GLY A 266 -11.97 -8.93 12.51
CA GLY A 266 -13.04 -9.82 13.01
C GLY A 266 -12.78 -11.27 12.57
N LYS A 267 -13.03 -12.22 13.47
CA LYS A 267 -12.89 -13.67 13.22
C LYS A 267 -14.27 -14.29 13.27
N ILE A 268 -14.78 -14.66 12.09
CA ILE A 268 -16.12 -15.25 11.93
C ILE A 268 -15.94 -16.75 11.72
N ASP A 269 -16.44 -17.54 12.64
CA ASP A 269 -16.41 -19.01 12.58
C ASP A 269 -17.83 -19.58 12.45
N GLU A 270 -18.52 -19.15 11.39
CA GLU A 270 -19.86 -19.64 11.05
C GLU A 270 -19.78 -20.39 9.73
N GLY A 271 -19.57 -21.70 9.80
CA GLY A 271 -19.29 -22.53 8.63
C GLY A 271 -20.38 -22.50 7.56
N SER A 272 -21.63 -22.70 7.94
CA SER A 272 -22.77 -22.78 7.00
C SER A 272 -23.86 -21.80 7.39
N ILE A 273 -24.21 -20.91 6.48
CA ILE A 273 -25.32 -19.97 6.64
C ILE A 273 -26.29 -20.09 5.48
N THR A 274 -27.53 -19.69 5.71
CA THR A 274 -28.56 -19.58 4.69
C THR A 274 -29.08 -18.15 4.67
N VAL A 275 -29.04 -17.50 3.50
CA VAL A 275 -29.70 -16.21 3.28
C VAL A 275 -31.17 -16.46 2.96
N PRO A 276 -32.08 -16.10 3.86
CA PRO A 276 -33.50 -16.47 3.75
C PRO A 276 -34.19 -15.70 2.61
N SER A 277 -35.37 -16.22 2.20
CA SER A 277 -36.08 -15.71 1.01
C SER A 277 -36.62 -14.28 1.14
N ASN A 278 -36.81 -13.76 2.36
CA ASN A 278 -37.21 -12.38 2.61
C ASN A 278 -36.05 -11.35 2.35
N ILE A 279 -34.79 -11.78 2.39
CA ILE A 279 -33.65 -10.92 2.05
C ILE A 279 -33.43 -10.97 0.52
N LYS A 280 -33.53 -9.83 -0.12
CA LYS A 280 -33.39 -9.69 -1.58
C LYS A 280 -32.00 -9.28 -2.00
N ASN A 281 -31.44 -8.27 -1.35
CA ASN A 281 -30.07 -7.81 -1.57
C ASN A 281 -29.26 -7.97 -0.28
N ILE A 282 -28.07 -8.54 -0.38
CA ILE A 282 -27.20 -8.73 0.77
C ILE A 282 -25.76 -8.41 0.44
N TYR A 283 -25.15 -7.61 1.30
CA TYR A 283 -23.72 -7.32 1.30
C TYR A 283 -23.08 -7.84 2.59
N PHE A 284 -22.10 -8.70 2.46
CA PHE A 284 -21.16 -9.08 3.51
C PHE A 284 -19.95 -8.15 3.39
N TRP A 285 -19.89 -7.12 4.23
CA TRP A 285 -18.98 -5.99 4.07
C TRP A 285 -17.96 -5.92 5.20
N GLY A 286 -16.70 -6.19 4.90
CA GLY A 286 -15.59 -5.95 5.82
C GLY A 286 -15.25 -4.47 5.93
N ALA A 287 -15.16 -3.95 7.15
CA ALA A 287 -14.69 -2.59 7.39
C ALA A 287 -13.29 -2.38 6.79
N GLU A 288 -13.07 -1.22 6.17
CA GLU A 288 -11.80 -0.89 5.55
C GLU A 288 -10.68 -0.74 6.57
N GLY A 289 -9.47 -1.10 6.19
CA GLY A 289 -8.26 -1.01 6.98
C GLY A 289 -7.26 -2.11 6.65
N ASN A 290 -6.17 -2.17 7.41
CA ASN A 290 -5.05 -3.08 7.13
C ASN A 290 -5.35 -4.56 7.39
N ASN A 291 -6.37 -4.86 8.22
CA ASN A 291 -6.74 -6.22 8.60
C ASN A 291 -8.17 -6.54 8.16
N LYS A 292 -8.31 -7.21 7.02
CA LYS A 292 -9.62 -7.69 6.58
C LYS A 292 -10.23 -8.63 7.64
N PRO A 293 -11.54 -8.56 7.89
CA PRO A 293 -12.20 -9.60 8.66
C PRO A 293 -12.07 -10.96 7.97
N GLU A 294 -11.85 -11.99 8.75
CA GLU A 294 -11.63 -13.35 8.28
C GLU A 294 -12.84 -14.22 8.62
N TRP A 295 -13.44 -14.82 7.60
CA TRP A 295 -14.54 -15.73 7.76
C TRP A 295 -14.13 -17.14 7.36
N THR A 296 -14.19 -18.08 8.31
CA THR A 296 -14.07 -19.52 8.05
C THR A 296 -15.43 -20.01 7.53
N VAL A 297 -15.65 -19.78 6.23
CA VAL A 297 -16.90 -20.11 5.57
C VAL A 297 -16.87 -21.53 5.02
N LYS A 298 -17.91 -22.32 5.34
CA LYS A 298 -18.12 -23.63 4.75
C LYS A 298 -19.02 -23.56 3.52
N VAL A 299 -20.18 -22.90 3.67
CA VAL A 299 -21.07 -22.62 2.54
C VAL A 299 -22.06 -21.52 2.88
N VAL A 300 -22.27 -20.61 1.94
CA VAL A 300 -23.40 -19.69 1.92
C VAL A 300 -24.45 -20.24 0.97
N LYS A 301 -25.62 -20.59 1.49
CA LYS A 301 -26.81 -21.01 0.75
C LYS A 301 -27.78 -19.84 0.56
N LEU A 302 -28.59 -19.92 -0.50
CA LEU A 302 -29.56 -18.89 -0.84
C LEU A 302 -30.96 -19.50 -0.94
N GLU A 303 -31.98 -18.84 -0.40
CA GLU A 303 -33.37 -19.20 -0.57
C GLU A 303 -34.13 -18.10 -1.32
N GLY A 304 -34.94 -18.49 -2.30
CA GLY A 304 -35.72 -17.57 -3.11
C GLY A 304 -34.92 -16.65 -4.01
N ASP A 305 -35.56 -15.64 -4.59
CA ASP A 305 -34.93 -14.69 -5.49
C ASP A 305 -33.97 -13.75 -4.77
N LYS A 306 -32.85 -13.44 -5.43
CA LYS A 306 -31.86 -12.46 -4.97
C LYS A 306 -31.59 -11.44 -6.08
N GLY A 307 -31.48 -10.18 -5.72
CA GLY A 307 -30.93 -9.15 -6.61
C GLY A 307 -29.41 -9.24 -6.60
N ILE A 308 -28.79 -8.80 -5.51
CA ILE A 308 -27.33 -8.77 -5.34
C ILE A 308 -26.92 -9.58 -4.12
N VAL A 309 -25.96 -10.48 -4.29
CA VAL A 309 -25.26 -11.17 -3.21
C VAL A 309 -23.79 -10.78 -3.30
N LYS A 310 -23.30 -9.93 -2.41
CA LYS A 310 -21.97 -9.34 -2.49
C LYS A 310 -21.11 -9.62 -1.27
N PHE A 311 -19.88 -10.06 -1.53
CA PHE A 311 -18.82 -10.12 -0.53
C PHE A 311 -17.82 -9.03 -0.84
N LYS A 312 -17.51 -8.19 0.13
CA LYS A 312 -16.59 -7.07 -0.06
C LYS A 312 -15.61 -6.94 1.07
N ASN A 313 -14.32 -6.78 0.70
CA ASN A 313 -13.22 -6.56 1.63
C ASN A 313 -13.13 -7.61 2.76
N MET A 314 -13.33 -8.89 2.41
CA MET A 314 -13.35 -10.03 3.31
C MET A 314 -12.18 -10.97 3.01
N SER A 315 -11.71 -11.68 4.02
CA SER A 315 -10.89 -12.89 3.87
C SER A 315 -11.78 -14.11 4.07
N LEU A 316 -12.07 -14.84 2.99
CA LEU A 316 -12.94 -16.00 2.97
C LEU A 316 -12.08 -17.25 2.85
N LYS A 317 -12.12 -18.13 3.83
CA LYS A 317 -11.36 -19.38 3.80
C LYS A 317 -12.20 -20.55 4.28
N ASN A 318 -11.82 -21.75 3.89
CA ASN A 318 -12.39 -23.00 4.38
C ASN A 318 -11.30 -23.84 5.06
N ALA A 319 -11.65 -25.02 5.53
CA ALA A 319 -10.74 -25.94 6.23
C ALA A 319 -9.70 -26.58 5.29
N GLY A 320 -9.95 -26.62 3.97
CA GLY A 320 -9.05 -27.19 2.98
C GLY A 320 -9.65 -27.26 1.58
N THR A 321 -8.86 -27.67 0.62
CA THR A 321 -9.25 -27.76 -0.81
C THR A 321 -10.23 -28.91 -1.12
N ASP A 322 -10.42 -29.85 -0.21
CA ASP A 322 -11.39 -30.94 -0.32
C ASP A 322 -12.74 -30.61 0.36
N ALA A 323 -12.80 -29.48 1.08
CA ALA A 323 -13.99 -29.02 1.77
C ALA A 323 -14.92 -28.27 0.80
N ASP A 324 -16.01 -27.75 1.34
CA ASP A 324 -17.13 -27.16 0.61
C ASP A 324 -16.76 -25.91 -0.25
N TYR A 325 -17.70 -25.05 -0.50
CA TYR A 325 -17.62 -23.90 -1.40
C TYR A 325 -17.94 -22.61 -0.63
N VAL A 326 -17.48 -21.47 -1.12
CA VAL A 326 -17.84 -20.19 -0.49
C VAL A 326 -19.33 -19.93 -0.64
N ILE A 327 -19.88 -20.11 -1.84
CA ILE A 327 -21.31 -19.92 -2.10
C ILE A 327 -21.83 -21.01 -3.05
N THR A 328 -23.02 -21.54 -2.73
CA THR A 328 -23.67 -22.59 -3.51
C THR A 328 -25.14 -22.26 -3.74
N PRO A 329 -25.50 -21.64 -4.88
CA PRO A 329 -26.89 -21.69 -5.34
C PRO A 329 -27.30 -23.14 -5.63
N ASP A 330 -28.41 -23.57 -5.06
CA ASP A 330 -28.98 -24.92 -5.20
C ASP A 330 -30.44 -24.86 -5.63
N ALA A 331 -31.20 -25.94 -5.40
CA ALA A 331 -32.61 -26.02 -5.80
C ALA A 331 -33.52 -25.00 -5.08
N GLU A 332 -33.12 -24.55 -3.90
CA GLU A 332 -33.91 -23.59 -3.08
C GLU A 332 -33.70 -22.14 -3.52
N ALA A 333 -32.60 -21.87 -4.26
CA ALA A 333 -32.32 -20.53 -4.79
C ALA A 333 -33.28 -20.19 -5.93
N GLY A 334 -33.83 -18.98 -5.90
CA GLY A 334 -34.59 -18.38 -6.99
C GLY A 334 -33.67 -17.76 -8.07
N ASN A 335 -34.20 -16.82 -8.86
CA ASN A 335 -33.35 -16.05 -9.77
C ASN A 335 -32.40 -15.13 -9.00
N ILE A 336 -31.18 -14.96 -9.51
CA ILE A 336 -30.13 -14.15 -8.91
C ILE A 336 -29.68 -13.09 -9.92
N GLY A 337 -29.76 -11.82 -9.57
CA GLY A 337 -29.24 -10.74 -10.41
C GLY A 337 -27.72 -10.82 -10.49
N SER A 338 -27.00 -10.74 -9.35
CA SER A 338 -25.55 -10.93 -9.35
C SER A 338 -25.02 -11.61 -8.09
N ILE A 339 -23.93 -12.35 -8.27
CA ILE A 339 -23.00 -12.79 -7.22
C ILE A 339 -21.71 -12.03 -7.42
N GLU A 340 -21.32 -11.25 -6.43
CA GLU A 340 -20.17 -10.34 -6.53
C GLU A 340 -19.15 -10.60 -5.42
N MET A 341 -17.88 -10.66 -5.79
CA MET A 341 -16.75 -10.68 -4.85
C MET A 341 -15.81 -9.54 -5.20
N GLU A 342 -15.62 -8.62 -4.28
CA GLU A 342 -14.83 -7.41 -4.48
C GLU A 342 -13.82 -7.22 -3.35
N LYS A 343 -12.56 -7.00 -3.70
CA LYS A 343 -11.47 -6.83 -2.73
C LYS A 343 -11.37 -7.97 -1.70
N CYS A 344 -11.72 -9.19 -2.10
CA CYS A 344 -11.70 -10.35 -1.21
C CYS A 344 -10.39 -11.15 -1.36
N ASN A 345 -9.95 -11.73 -0.24
CA ASN A 345 -8.96 -12.81 -0.24
C ASN A 345 -9.71 -14.13 -0.06
N ILE A 346 -9.60 -15.04 -1.03
CA ILE A 346 -10.34 -16.31 -1.01
C ILE A 346 -9.34 -17.46 -1.05
N SER A 347 -9.41 -18.39 -0.10
CA SER A 347 -8.41 -19.46 -0.05
C SER A 347 -8.91 -20.75 0.59
N ASN A 348 -8.15 -21.82 0.34
CA ASN A 348 -8.34 -23.13 0.98
C ASN A 348 -9.78 -23.66 0.86
N THR A 349 -10.40 -23.57 -0.31
CA THR A 349 -11.75 -24.07 -0.57
C THR A 349 -11.73 -24.98 -1.78
N ARG A 350 -12.62 -25.95 -1.82
CA ARG A 350 -12.77 -26.88 -2.97
C ARG A 350 -13.19 -26.16 -4.25
N GLY A 351 -13.96 -25.11 -4.13
CA GLY A 351 -14.35 -24.21 -5.20
C GLY A 351 -14.92 -22.92 -4.63
N VAL A 352 -14.94 -21.85 -5.43
CA VAL A 352 -15.46 -20.57 -4.93
C VAL A 352 -16.98 -20.52 -5.09
N ILE A 353 -17.50 -20.64 -6.30
CA ILE A 353 -18.93 -20.60 -6.59
C ILE A 353 -19.33 -21.90 -7.29
N ARG A 354 -20.27 -22.63 -6.69
CA ARG A 354 -20.81 -23.85 -7.30
C ARG A 354 -22.32 -23.78 -7.44
N PHE A 355 -22.80 -23.87 -8.65
CA PHE A 355 -24.22 -24.08 -8.93
C PHE A 355 -24.51 -25.58 -8.87
N ASN A 356 -25.28 -26.02 -7.88
CA ASN A 356 -25.52 -27.44 -7.60
C ASN A 356 -27.02 -27.75 -7.53
N GLY A 357 -27.56 -28.37 -8.56
CA GLY A 357 -29.01 -28.61 -8.67
C GLY A 357 -29.81 -27.34 -8.92
N TYR A 358 -29.17 -26.24 -9.19
CA TYR A 358 -29.76 -24.95 -9.50
C TYR A 358 -30.49 -24.98 -10.84
N THR A 359 -31.74 -24.55 -10.86
CA THR A 359 -32.62 -24.64 -12.04
C THR A 359 -33.11 -23.26 -12.53
N LYS A 360 -32.71 -22.20 -11.84
CA LYS A 360 -33.09 -20.81 -12.14
C LYS A 360 -31.95 -20.11 -12.86
N GLN A 361 -31.98 -18.79 -12.92
CA GLN A 361 -31.02 -17.98 -13.65
C GLN A 361 -30.25 -17.05 -12.72
N THR A 362 -28.93 -16.95 -12.99
CA THR A 362 -28.05 -15.92 -12.45
C THR A 362 -27.58 -15.03 -13.61
N ASP A 363 -27.82 -13.72 -13.53
CA ASP A 363 -27.47 -12.81 -14.63
C ASP A 363 -25.98 -12.55 -14.68
N ALA A 364 -25.31 -12.40 -13.54
CA ALA A 364 -23.88 -12.13 -13.48
C ALA A 364 -23.14 -12.79 -12.31
N VAL A 365 -21.92 -13.22 -12.57
CA VAL A 365 -20.90 -13.53 -11.57
C VAL A 365 -19.73 -12.57 -11.80
N ASN A 366 -19.43 -11.74 -10.82
CA ASN A 366 -18.37 -10.73 -10.90
C ASN A 366 -17.34 -10.95 -9.79
N ILE A 367 -16.08 -11.12 -10.15
CA ILE A 367 -14.94 -11.21 -9.22
C ILE A 367 -13.99 -10.08 -9.61
N ASN A 368 -13.83 -9.11 -8.72
CA ASN A 368 -13.04 -7.92 -8.99
C ASN A 368 -12.10 -7.59 -7.84
N ASP A 369 -10.87 -7.24 -8.16
CA ASP A 369 -9.82 -6.83 -7.19
C ASP A 369 -9.63 -7.88 -6.07
N CYS A 370 -9.70 -9.16 -6.44
CA CYS A 370 -9.59 -10.28 -5.50
C CYS A 370 -8.23 -10.99 -5.61
N VAL A 371 -7.82 -11.60 -4.49
CA VAL A 371 -6.75 -12.61 -4.46
C VAL A 371 -7.37 -13.96 -4.15
N VAL A 372 -7.31 -14.87 -5.10
CA VAL A 372 -7.86 -16.22 -4.97
C VAL A 372 -6.71 -17.20 -5.02
N ASN A 373 -6.53 -18.00 -3.97
CA ASN A 373 -5.36 -18.87 -3.84
C ASN A 373 -5.70 -20.21 -3.21
N ASN A 374 -5.03 -21.27 -3.68
CA ASN A 374 -5.20 -22.63 -3.16
C ASN A 374 -6.65 -23.11 -3.24
N ILE A 375 -7.14 -23.26 -4.46
CA ILE A 375 -8.52 -23.70 -4.77
C ILE A 375 -8.49 -25.13 -5.33
N GLY A 376 -9.35 -25.97 -4.80
CA GLY A 376 -9.44 -27.38 -5.19
C GLY A 376 -10.17 -27.64 -6.50
N SER A 377 -10.63 -28.86 -6.67
CA SER A 377 -11.07 -29.48 -7.93
C SER A 377 -12.27 -28.84 -8.65
N TYR A 378 -12.96 -27.90 -8.03
CA TYR A 378 -14.13 -27.24 -8.65
C TYR A 378 -13.84 -25.83 -9.19
N GLY A 379 -12.62 -25.32 -9.01
CA GLY A 379 -12.18 -24.03 -9.58
C GLY A 379 -12.93 -22.83 -9.05
N ILE A 380 -12.98 -21.77 -9.84
CA ILE A 380 -13.56 -20.47 -9.41
C ILE A 380 -15.08 -20.48 -9.60
N VAL A 381 -15.56 -20.85 -10.78
CA VAL A 381 -17.00 -20.99 -11.05
C VAL A 381 -17.28 -22.37 -11.64
N ASN A 382 -18.09 -23.15 -10.95
CA ASN A 382 -18.53 -24.45 -11.41
C ASN A 382 -20.03 -24.45 -11.66
N SER A 383 -20.40 -24.52 -12.92
CA SER A 383 -21.76 -24.58 -13.41
C SER A 383 -21.92 -25.74 -14.38
N LYS A 384 -21.48 -26.94 -13.94
CA LYS A 384 -21.59 -28.20 -14.70
C LYS A 384 -23.01 -28.78 -14.61
N ILE A 385 -24.03 -27.96 -14.69
CA ILE A 385 -25.41 -28.41 -14.71
C ILE A 385 -25.96 -28.43 -16.13
N THR A 386 -26.89 -29.31 -16.37
CA THR A 386 -27.46 -29.55 -17.69
C THR A 386 -28.52 -28.53 -18.10
N ASN A 387 -28.85 -27.58 -17.24
CA ASN A 387 -29.87 -26.57 -17.54
C ASN A 387 -29.22 -25.41 -18.29
N ASP A 388 -29.73 -25.12 -19.46
CA ASP A 388 -29.38 -23.95 -20.24
C ASP A 388 -29.77 -22.66 -19.50
N ASN A 389 -28.94 -21.61 -19.63
CA ASN A 389 -29.17 -20.26 -19.09
C ASN A 389 -29.07 -20.08 -17.56
N CYS A 390 -28.46 -20.99 -16.84
CA CYS A 390 -28.28 -20.86 -15.40
C CYS A 390 -27.35 -19.69 -15.00
N VAL A 391 -26.34 -19.37 -15.82
CA VAL A 391 -25.47 -18.19 -15.64
C VAL A 391 -25.31 -17.50 -16.98
N LYS A 392 -25.57 -16.17 -17.08
CA LYS A 392 -25.45 -15.43 -18.32
C LYS A 392 -24.06 -14.86 -18.54
N SER A 393 -23.42 -14.38 -17.48
CA SER A 393 -22.10 -13.77 -17.61
C SER A 393 -21.17 -14.07 -16.43
N ILE A 394 -19.89 -14.24 -16.71
CA ILE A 394 -18.82 -14.39 -15.73
C ILE A 394 -17.74 -13.37 -16.07
N LYS A 395 -17.38 -12.52 -15.09
CA LYS A 395 -16.30 -11.54 -15.22
C LYS A 395 -15.31 -11.70 -14.08
N ILE A 396 -14.04 -11.84 -14.41
CA ILE A 396 -12.92 -11.80 -13.47
C ILE A 396 -12.02 -10.65 -13.88
N THR A 397 -11.88 -9.66 -13.03
CA THR A 397 -11.17 -8.41 -13.36
C THR A 397 -10.23 -8.01 -12.24
N ASN A 398 -9.09 -7.40 -12.57
CA ASN A 398 -8.14 -6.83 -11.62
C ASN A 398 -7.76 -7.80 -10.49
N SER A 399 -7.62 -9.09 -10.81
CA SER A 399 -7.55 -10.14 -9.80
C SER A 399 -6.35 -11.06 -10.03
N THR A 400 -5.83 -11.58 -8.92
CA THR A 400 -4.83 -12.64 -8.93
C THR A 400 -5.51 -13.96 -8.59
N ILE A 401 -5.36 -14.95 -9.47
CA ILE A 401 -5.83 -16.32 -9.29
C ILE A 401 -4.61 -17.24 -9.26
N ALA A 402 -4.36 -17.87 -8.13
CA ALA A 402 -3.17 -18.69 -7.96
C ALA A 402 -3.48 -20.08 -7.40
N ASN A 403 -2.70 -21.08 -7.78
CA ASN A 403 -2.73 -22.43 -7.23
C ASN A 403 -4.13 -23.05 -7.25
N VAL A 404 -4.69 -23.19 -8.44
CA VAL A 404 -6.01 -23.80 -8.65
C VAL A 404 -5.83 -25.21 -9.17
N GLU A 405 -6.10 -26.20 -8.33
CA GLU A 405 -6.15 -27.63 -8.66
C GLU A 405 -7.52 -28.00 -9.24
N ALA A 406 -7.98 -27.33 -10.27
CA ALA A 406 -9.25 -27.68 -10.85
C ALA A 406 -9.21 -29.07 -11.51
N ASP A 407 -10.23 -29.90 -11.31
CA ASP A 407 -10.46 -31.14 -12.07
C ASP A 407 -10.77 -30.82 -13.55
N GLY A 408 -10.05 -29.87 -14.04
CA GLY A 408 -10.05 -29.48 -15.42
C GLY A 408 -10.11 -28.00 -15.70
N CYS A 409 -10.59 -27.10 -14.87
CA CYS A 409 -10.80 -25.73 -15.33
C CYS A 409 -10.97 -24.70 -14.23
N ILE A 410 -10.52 -23.48 -14.51
CA ILE A 410 -10.85 -22.30 -13.69
C ILE A 410 -12.36 -22.05 -13.72
N VAL A 411 -12.96 -22.14 -14.90
CA VAL A 411 -14.41 -22.06 -15.07
C VAL A 411 -14.88 -23.33 -15.79
N ASN A 412 -15.83 -24.00 -15.16
CA ASN A 412 -16.55 -25.13 -15.74
C ASN A 412 -18.00 -24.73 -15.99
N ALA A 413 -18.31 -24.33 -17.21
CA ALA A 413 -19.62 -23.84 -17.60
C ALA A 413 -20.07 -24.57 -18.89
N GLN A 414 -20.72 -25.70 -18.72
CA GLN A 414 -21.21 -26.52 -19.83
C GLN A 414 -22.59 -26.15 -20.36
N GLN A 415 -23.10 -25.03 -19.93
CA GLN A 415 -24.37 -24.46 -20.41
C GLN A 415 -24.16 -23.63 -21.68
N ASN A 416 -25.27 -23.26 -22.32
CA ASN A 416 -25.25 -22.35 -23.47
C ASN A 416 -25.22 -20.89 -23.03
N ASP A 417 -24.79 -20.01 -23.93
CA ASP A 417 -24.93 -18.54 -23.88
C ASP A 417 -24.26 -17.84 -22.67
N ILE A 418 -23.23 -18.43 -22.09
CA ILE A 418 -22.47 -17.77 -21.02
C ILE A 418 -21.35 -16.91 -21.60
N ALA A 419 -21.46 -15.59 -21.47
CA ALA A 419 -20.38 -14.67 -21.80
C ALA A 419 -19.29 -14.68 -20.72
N MET A 420 -18.02 -14.73 -21.12
CA MET A 420 -16.89 -14.75 -20.19
C MET A 420 -15.86 -13.71 -20.56
N THR A 421 -15.45 -12.91 -19.57
CA THR A 421 -14.42 -11.88 -19.73
C THR A 421 -13.43 -11.96 -18.56
N PHE A 422 -12.15 -11.95 -18.91
CA PHE A 422 -11.03 -11.91 -17.99
C PHE A 422 -10.19 -10.69 -18.35
N THR A 423 -10.07 -9.73 -17.44
CA THR A 423 -9.38 -8.47 -17.74
C THR A 423 -8.42 -8.12 -16.61
N ASN A 424 -7.23 -7.60 -16.96
CA ASN A 424 -6.23 -7.13 -15.99
C ASN A 424 -5.99 -8.14 -14.87
N SER A 425 -5.81 -9.41 -15.19
CA SER A 425 -5.73 -10.47 -14.18
C SER A 425 -4.48 -11.33 -14.36
N THR A 426 -3.94 -11.76 -13.22
CA THR A 426 -2.78 -12.66 -13.17
C THR A 426 -3.21 -14.06 -12.76
N PHE A 427 -2.82 -15.07 -13.53
CA PHE A 427 -3.09 -16.48 -13.27
C PHE A 427 -1.76 -17.20 -13.02
N TRP A 428 -1.60 -17.82 -11.87
CA TRP A 428 -0.39 -18.54 -11.48
C TRP A 428 -0.70 -19.97 -11.08
N ASN A 429 0.01 -20.94 -11.64
CA ASN A 429 -0.18 -22.36 -11.34
C ASN A 429 -1.65 -22.80 -11.43
N CYS A 430 -2.33 -22.37 -12.47
CA CYS A 430 -3.74 -22.68 -12.66
C CYS A 430 -3.92 -23.86 -13.61
N GLY A 431 -4.72 -24.85 -13.17
CA GLY A 431 -5.13 -25.99 -13.95
C GLY A 431 -4.24 -27.22 -13.81
N ILE A 432 -4.66 -28.32 -14.46
CA ILE A 432 -4.01 -29.63 -14.43
C ILE A 432 -3.62 -30.04 -15.84
N SER A 433 -2.47 -30.71 -15.97
CA SER A 433 -1.96 -31.20 -17.28
C SER A 433 -2.99 -32.06 -18.01
N GLY A 434 -3.16 -31.80 -19.28
CA GLY A 434 -4.11 -32.50 -20.16
C GLY A 434 -5.56 -32.02 -20.09
N LYS A 435 -5.89 -31.10 -19.18
CA LYS A 435 -7.25 -30.57 -18.98
C LYS A 435 -7.44 -29.16 -19.60
N ASN A 436 -8.69 -28.74 -19.72
CA ASN A 436 -9.03 -27.40 -20.21
C ASN A 436 -8.81 -26.33 -19.13
N PHE A 437 -8.25 -25.18 -19.51
CA PHE A 437 -8.25 -24.00 -18.63
C PHE A 437 -9.67 -23.46 -18.42
N ILE A 438 -10.47 -23.47 -19.48
CA ILE A 438 -11.91 -23.19 -19.41
C ILE A 438 -12.66 -24.31 -20.13
N ASN A 439 -13.69 -24.87 -19.49
CA ASN A 439 -14.55 -25.89 -20.05
C ASN A 439 -15.93 -25.32 -20.41
N LEU A 440 -16.23 -25.25 -21.70
CA LEU A 440 -17.42 -24.64 -22.26
C LEU A 440 -18.20 -25.58 -23.17
N ASN A 441 -19.51 -25.31 -23.31
CA ASN A 441 -20.29 -25.81 -24.42
C ASN A 441 -19.96 -25.06 -25.72
N SER A 442 -20.05 -25.72 -26.88
CA SER A 442 -19.76 -25.12 -28.19
C SER A 442 -20.70 -23.97 -28.60
N LYS A 443 -21.84 -23.83 -27.96
CA LYS A 443 -22.81 -22.74 -28.18
C LYS A 443 -22.50 -21.47 -27.41
N ASN A 444 -21.53 -21.51 -26.48
CA ASN A 444 -21.15 -20.31 -25.72
C ASN A 444 -20.43 -19.28 -26.60
N PRO A 445 -20.58 -17.99 -26.30
CA PRO A 445 -19.72 -16.95 -26.84
C PRO A 445 -18.24 -17.26 -26.61
N VAL A 446 -17.40 -16.73 -27.48
CA VAL A 446 -15.95 -16.89 -27.38
C VAL A 446 -15.45 -16.16 -26.12
N PRO A 447 -14.75 -16.82 -25.20
CA PRO A 447 -14.16 -16.15 -24.04
C PRO A 447 -13.16 -15.09 -24.44
N VAL A 448 -13.13 -13.99 -23.69
CA VAL A 448 -12.25 -12.84 -23.92
C VAL A 448 -11.24 -12.73 -22.80
N PHE A 449 -9.96 -12.62 -23.14
CA PHE A 449 -8.87 -12.29 -22.25
C PHE A 449 -8.24 -10.96 -22.70
N GLU A 450 -8.21 -9.99 -21.84
CA GLU A 450 -7.66 -8.67 -22.10
C GLU A 450 -6.69 -8.27 -20.98
N SER A 451 -5.47 -7.93 -21.36
CA SER A 451 -4.42 -7.51 -20.42
C SER A 451 -4.22 -8.51 -19.27
N CYS A 452 -4.07 -9.80 -19.60
CA CYS A 452 -3.85 -10.85 -18.62
C CYS A 452 -2.42 -11.41 -18.68
N LEU A 453 -1.92 -11.87 -17.54
CA LEU A 453 -0.66 -12.63 -17.42
C LEU A 453 -0.93 -14.03 -16.88
N LEU A 454 -0.34 -15.05 -17.53
CA LEU A 454 -0.44 -16.42 -17.08
C LEU A 454 0.97 -16.98 -16.86
N GLY A 455 1.19 -17.67 -15.74
CA GLY A 455 2.48 -18.26 -15.43
C GLY A 455 2.40 -19.54 -14.62
N TRP A 456 3.47 -20.32 -14.70
CA TRP A 456 3.62 -21.58 -13.96
C TRP A 456 5.05 -21.69 -13.42
N ASP A 457 5.23 -22.50 -12.40
CA ASP A 457 6.56 -22.83 -11.84
C ASP A 457 7.18 -24.07 -12.48
N SER A 458 6.39 -24.89 -13.15
CA SER A 458 6.79 -26.16 -13.73
C SER A 458 6.11 -26.40 -15.10
N ALA A 459 6.75 -27.23 -15.91
CA ALA A 459 6.25 -27.56 -17.25
C ALA A 459 4.85 -28.19 -17.19
N ILE A 460 3.93 -27.65 -17.96
CA ILE A 460 2.55 -28.10 -18.03
C ILE A 460 2.04 -28.16 -19.50
N ALA A 461 1.26 -29.17 -19.80
CA ALA A 461 0.59 -29.29 -21.10
C ALA A 461 -0.92 -29.06 -20.91
N MET A 462 -1.42 -27.89 -21.30
CA MET A 462 -2.81 -27.49 -21.11
C MET A 462 -3.61 -27.48 -22.40
N LYS A 463 -4.92 -27.65 -22.27
CA LYS A 463 -5.88 -27.27 -23.31
C LYS A 463 -6.43 -25.89 -22.94
N ALA A 464 -6.41 -24.94 -23.89
CA ALA A 464 -6.85 -23.60 -23.57
C ALA A 464 -8.36 -23.56 -23.25
N VAL A 465 -9.17 -23.87 -24.24
CA VAL A 465 -10.63 -23.86 -24.12
C VAL A 465 -11.20 -25.06 -24.83
N SER A 466 -12.23 -25.70 -24.27
CA SER A 466 -12.86 -26.89 -24.88
C SER A 466 -13.40 -26.63 -26.30
N THR A 467 -13.84 -25.42 -26.59
CA THR A 467 -14.34 -24.96 -27.89
C THR A 467 -13.24 -24.58 -28.89
N LYS A 468 -11.98 -24.61 -28.49
CA LYS A 468 -10.79 -24.19 -29.27
C LYS A 468 -10.74 -22.73 -29.71
N LYS A 469 -11.66 -21.87 -29.27
CA LYS A 469 -11.74 -20.46 -29.63
C LYS A 469 -11.63 -19.60 -28.40
N VAL A 470 -10.75 -18.60 -28.46
CA VAL A 470 -10.53 -17.58 -27.42
C VAL A 470 -10.09 -16.30 -28.11
N THR A 471 -10.55 -15.16 -27.62
CA THR A 471 -10.07 -13.84 -28.03
C THR A 471 -9.09 -13.33 -27.00
N CYS A 472 -7.89 -12.92 -27.41
CA CYS A 472 -6.87 -12.39 -26.52
C CYS A 472 -6.33 -11.06 -27.06
N THR A 473 -6.22 -10.08 -26.17
CA THR A 473 -5.60 -8.79 -26.43
C THR A 473 -4.66 -8.47 -25.27
N ASN A 474 -3.42 -8.03 -25.55
CA ASN A 474 -2.42 -7.71 -24.53
C ASN A 474 -2.30 -8.78 -23.42
N THR A 475 -2.36 -10.06 -23.82
CA THR A 475 -2.39 -11.21 -22.91
C THR A 475 -1.21 -12.12 -23.19
N TYR A 476 -0.52 -12.57 -22.15
CA TYR A 476 0.74 -13.28 -22.29
C TYR A 476 0.86 -14.46 -21.34
N PHE A 477 1.67 -15.46 -21.71
CA PHE A 477 1.95 -16.63 -20.88
C PHE A 477 3.44 -17.01 -20.87
N THR A 478 3.89 -17.61 -19.78
CA THR A 478 5.28 -18.02 -19.57
C THR A 478 5.61 -19.35 -20.26
N SER A 479 6.89 -19.66 -20.45
CA SER A 479 7.38 -20.74 -21.30
C SER A 479 7.07 -22.17 -20.79
N GLU A 480 6.65 -22.32 -19.53
CA GLU A 480 6.31 -23.63 -18.96
C GLU A 480 5.04 -24.23 -19.58
N CYS A 481 4.14 -23.40 -20.10
CA CYS A 481 2.89 -23.90 -20.63
C CYS A 481 2.98 -24.24 -22.13
N THR A 482 2.64 -25.47 -22.45
CA THR A 482 2.38 -25.90 -23.84
C THR A 482 0.89 -26.02 -24.06
N TRP A 483 0.36 -25.20 -24.98
CA TRP A 483 -1.05 -25.18 -25.28
C TRP A 483 -1.43 -26.20 -26.38
N SER A 484 -2.54 -26.91 -26.14
CA SER A 484 -3.29 -27.66 -27.14
C SER A 484 -4.76 -27.20 -27.14
N ASN A 485 -5.51 -27.39 -28.23
CA ASN A 485 -6.87 -26.89 -28.40
C ASN A 485 -6.98 -25.35 -28.23
N GLY A 486 -6.27 -24.59 -29.06
CA GLY A 486 -6.14 -23.13 -28.94
C GLY A 486 -5.02 -22.72 -27.97
N LYS A 487 -4.82 -21.43 -27.80
CA LYS A 487 -3.88 -20.85 -26.81
C LYS A 487 -4.50 -19.62 -26.18
N ILE A 488 -4.12 -19.31 -24.92
CA ILE A 488 -4.51 -18.07 -24.25
C ILE A 488 -3.29 -17.15 -24.24
N GLY A 489 -3.34 -16.08 -25.04
CA GLY A 489 -2.28 -15.08 -25.13
C GLY A 489 -1.09 -15.48 -26.00
N ASP A 490 -0.05 -14.65 -25.94
CA ASP A 490 1.21 -14.83 -26.65
C ASP A 490 2.33 -15.22 -25.69
N ALA A 491 3.30 -16.02 -26.19
CA ALA A 491 4.39 -16.51 -25.36
C ALA A 491 5.39 -15.38 -25.01
N ILE A 492 5.73 -15.27 -23.74
CA ILE A 492 6.82 -14.39 -23.25
C ILE A 492 8.18 -14.98 -23.65
N GLY A 493 8.29 -16.30 -23.73
CA GLY A 493 9.54 -17.00 -24.06
C GLY A 493 10.52 -17.15 -22.89
N ALA A 494 10.09 -16.79 -21.68
CA ALA A 494 10.85 -16.92 -20.43
C ALA A 494 10.02 -17.67 -19.38
N LYS A 495 10.70 -18.19 -18.37
CA LYS A 495 10.05 -18.92 -17.27
C LYS A 495 9.33 -17.99 -16.32
N GLY A 496 8.27 -18.47 -15.68
CA GLY A 496 7.52 -17.72 -14.70
C GLY A 496 8.37 -17.20 -13.54
N THR A 497 9.33 -18.00 -13.08
CA THR A 497 10.30 -17.60 -12.04
C THR A 497 11.34 -16.57 -12.50
N GLU A 498 11.49 -16.36 -13.81
CA GLU A 498 12.33 -15.33 -14.41
C GLU A 498 11.51 -14.05 -14.70
N VAL A 499 10.21 -14.21 -14.96
CA VAL A 499 9.30 -13.10 -15.29
C VAL A 499 8.80 -12.40 -14.04
N PHE A 500 8.42 -13.16 -13.00
CA PHE A 500 7.89 -12.61 -11.74
C PHE A 500 8.95 -12.57 -10.64
N THR A 501 8.85 -11.58 -9.73
CA THR A 501 9.85 -11.34 -8.68
C THR A 501 9.90 -12.44 -7.62
N ASN A 502 8.74 -12.86 -7.11
CA ASN A 502 8.67 -13.84 -6.02
C ASN A 502 7.35 -14.65 -6.03
N PRO A 503 7.08 -15.38 -7.12
CA PRO A 503 5.80 -16.06 -7.28
C PRO A 503 5.55 -17.16 -6.25
N ALA A 504 6.60 -17.71 -5.63
CA ALA A 504 6.48 -18.67 -4.54
C ALA A 504 5.84 -18.08 -3.27
N LYS A 505 5.88 -16.75 -3.12
CA LYS A 505 5.18 -16.01 -2.06
C LYS A 505 3.92 -15.31 -2.54
N ASN A 506 3.44 -15.63 -3.76
CA ASN A 506 2.32 -14.97 -4.42
C ASN A 506 2.56 -13.46 -4.65
N GLU A 507 3.81 -13.06 -4.93
CA GLU A 507 4.20 -11.72 -5.33
C GLU A 507 4.52 -11.73 -6.83
N PHE A 508 3.68 -11.08 -7.64
CA PHE A 508 3.72 -11.18 -9.10
C PHE A 508 4.16 -9.87 -9.78
N TYR A 509 4.95 -9.04 -9.10
CA TYR A 509 5.63 -7.93 -9.77
C TYR A 509 6.51 -8.46 -10.89
N LEU A 510 6.51 -7.78 -12.02
CA LEU A 510 7.44 -8.13 -13.10
C LEU A 510 8.88 -7.79 -12.72
N GLN A 511 9.81 -8.63 -13.11
CA GLN A 511 11.24 -8.28 -13.12
C GLN A 511 11.46 -7.13 -14.13
N ASP A 512 12.42 -6.25 -13.85
CA ASP A 512 12.63 -5.01 -14.60
C ASP A 512 12.81 -5.24 -16.12
N ALA A 513 13.42 -6.34 -16.51
CA ALA A 513 13.59 -6.71 -17.92
C ALA A 513 12.28 -6.95 -18.70
N TYR A 514 11.16 -7.12 -18.01
CA TYR A 514 9.85 -7.44 -18.60
C TYR A 514 8.83 -6.30 -18.45
N VAL A 515 9.11 -5.27 -17.64
CA VAL A 515 8.18 -4.18 -17.34
C VAL A 515 7.80 -3.39 -18.59
N ASP A 516 8.76 -2.96 -19.39
CA ASP A 516 8.50 -2.12 -20.59
C ASP A 516 7.58 -2.80 -21.60
N LYS A 517 7.64 -4.13 -21.71
CA LYS A 517 6.89 -4.87 -22.73
C LYS A 517 5.58 -5.43 -22.22
N TYR A 518 5.50 -5.82 -20.96
CA TYR A 518 4.38 -6.56 -20.40
C TYR A 518 3.73 -5.87 -19.19
N GLY A 519 4.27 -4.72 -18.73
CA GLY A 519 3.84 -4.01 -17.52
C GLY A 519 2.43 -3.40 -17.57
N THR A 520 1.76 -3.48 -18.72
CA THR A 520 0.34 -3.08 -18.86
C THR A 520 -0.61 -4.27 -18.75
N ALA A 521 -0.10 -5.48 -18.53
CA ALA A 521 -0.89 -6.71 -18.39
C ALA A 521 -0.76 -7.29 -16.97
N GLY A 522 -1.77 -8.03 -16.55
CA GLY A 522 -1.86 -8.64 -15.23
C GLY A 522 -2.68 -7.80 -14.23
N ASP A 523 -2.72 -8.28 -13.02
CA ASP A 523 -3.43 -7.63 -11.92
C ASP A 523 -2.74 -6.29 -11.55
N PRO A 524 -3.48 -5.16 -11.54
CA PRO A 524 -2.93 -3.83 -11.26
C PRO A 524 -2.18 -3.70 -9.93
N ARG A 525 -2.48 -4.55 -8.94
CA ARG A 525 -1.76 -4.54 -7.65
C ARG A 525 -0.26 -4.88 -7.79
N TRP A 526 0.15 -5.51 -8.90
CA TRP A 526 1.51 -5.90 -9.19
C TRP A 526 2.20 -5.02 -10.25
N ILE A 527 1.53 -3.98 -10.73
CA ILE A 527 2.11 -3.01 -11.66
C ILE A 527 2.86 -1.96 -10.82
N LYS A 528 4.15 -1.75 -11.19
CA LYS A 528 5.02 -0.75 -10.53
C LYS A 528 4.75 0.66 -11.07
#